data_40dae40775bd54e38ad9acc59f5129cb
#
_entry.id   40dae40775bd54e38ad9acc59f5129cb
#
_cell.length_a   1.000
_cell.length_b   1.000
_cell.length_c   1.000
_cell.angle_alpha   90.00
_cell.angle_beta   90.00
_cell.angle_gamma   90.00
#
_symmetry.space_group_name_H-M   'P 1'
#
loop_
_entity.id
_entity.type
_entity.pdbx_description
1 polymer ?
#
loop_
_entity_poly.entity_id
_entity_poly.type
_entity_poly.pdbx_seq_one_letter_code
_entity_poly.pdbx_strand_id
1 'polypeptide(L)'
;MPRRREVPKRVELPDPKYGNQEVSKFMNTIMNAGKKSVAERIVYGAFEQIGKKSGKDPLEVFSSALNNIRPVVEVKSRRVGGANYQVPVEVRPSRRTALAMRWLRDAARKRGEKSMGARLAGELLDASEGRGSAMKKREEVHRMAEANKAFAHFRF
;
A
#
# COMPACT_ATOMS: atom_id res chain seq x y z
N MET A 1 -13.39 -18.00 -15.02
CA MET A 1 -11.91 -17.99 -15.04
C MET A 1 -11.42 -18.61 -16.35
N PRO A 2 -10.48 -17.97 -17.06
CA PRO A 2 -9.95 -18.54 -18.28
C PRO A 2 -9.12 -19.80 -17.96
N ARG A 3 -9.47 -20.93 -18.52
CA ARG A 3 -8.76 -22.21 -18.31
C ARG A 3 -7.60 -22.42 -19.29
N ARG A 4 -7.64 -21.77 -20.46
CA ARG A 4 -6.74 -22.09 -21.60
C ARG A 4 -5.72 -21.00 -21.93
N ARG A 5 -5.85 -19.80 -21.36
CA ARG A 5 -4.91 -18.67 -21.62
C ARG A 5 -4.79 -17.77 -20.41
N GLU A 6 -3.63 -17.20 -20.26
CA GLU A 6 -3.42 -16.09 -19.28
C GLU A 6 -4.10 -14.82 -19.80
N VAL A 7 -4.85 -14.14 -18.93
CA VAL A 7 -5.50 -12.88 -19.28
C VAL A 7 -4.43 -11.80 -19.38
N PRO A 8 -4.35 -11.04 -20.50
CA PRO A 8 -3.39 -9.96 -20.64
C PRO A 8 -3.63 -8.90 -19.56
N LYS A 9 -2.56 -8.48 -18.89
CA LYS A 9 -2.62 -7.40 -17.90
C LYS A 9 -2.80 -6.07 -18.62
N ARG A 10 -3.78 -5.28 -18.19
CA ARG A 10 -3.95 -3.92 -18.70
C ARG A 10 -2.74 -3.07 -18.33
N VAL A 11 -2.22 -2.34 -19.30
CA VAL A 11 -1.19 -1.32 -19.05
C VAL A 11 -1.90 -0.12 -18.43
N GLU A 12 -1.48 0.29 -17.24
CA GLU A 12 -1.99 1.49 -16.61
C GLU A 12 -1.30 2.72 -17.18
N LEU A 13 -2.10 3.67 -17.61
CA LEU A 13 -1.62 4.97 -18.07
C LEU A 13 -1.14 5.79 -16.85
N PRO A 14 -0.06 6.56 -17.01
CA PRO A 14 0.40 7.47 -15.97
C PRO A 14 -0.65 8.55 -15.68
N ASP A 15 -0.59 9.13 -14.48
CA ASP A 15 -1.45 10.23 -14.10
C ASP A 15 -1.17 11.48 -14.93
N PRO A 16 -2.22 12.18 -15.46
CA PRO A 16 -2.01 13.32 -16.33
C PRO A 16 -1.36 14.53 -15.65
N LYS A 17 -1.53 14.70 -14.34
CA LYS A 17 -0.97 15.85 -13.59
C LYS A 17 0.50 15.65 -13.20
N TYR A 18 0.86 14.45 -12.76
CA TYR A 18 2.20 14.13 -12.26
C TYR A 18 2.98 13.17 -13.15
N GLY A 19 2.39 12.61 -14.21
CA GLY A 19 3.04 11.68 -15.11
C GLY A 19 3.49 10.35 -14.45
N ASN A 20 2.92 10.00 -13.28
CA ASN A 20 3.38 8.88 -12.47
C ASN A 20 2.36 7.73 -12.46
N GLN A 21 2.81 6.52 -12.83
CA GLN A 21 1.97 5.31 -12.82
C GLN A 21 1.58 4.85 -11.41
N GLU A 22 2.43 5.05 -10.41
CA GLU A 22 2.12 4.67 -9.02
C GLU A 22 1.01 5.55 -8.45
N VAL A 23 0.97 6.83 -8.83
CA VAL A 23 -0.12 7.75 -8.45
C VAL A 23 -1.44 7.29 -9.08
N SER A 24 -1.44 6.92 -10.36
CA SER A 24 -2.63 6.38 -11.04
C SER A 24 -3.13 5.09 -10.36
N LYS A 25 -2.23 4.15 -10.03
CA LYS A 25 -2.56 2.94 -9.26
C LYS A 25 -3.13 3.25 -7.89
N PHE A 26 -2.58 4.25 -7.23
CA PHE A 26 -3.04 4.65 -5.92
C PHE A 26 -4.46 5.24 -5.96
N MET A 27 -4.78 6.06 -6.97
CA MET A 27 -6.15 6.54 -7.21
C MET A 27 -7.14 5.37 -7.39
N ASN A 28 -6.75 4.36 -8.17
CA ASN A 28 -7.57 3.16 -8.35
C ASN A 28 -7.73 2.36 -7.03
N THR A 29 -6.73 2.39 -6.15
CA THR A 29 -6.81 1.75 -4.82
C THR A 29 -7.73 2.48 -3.85
N ILE A 30 -7.81 3.81 -3.94
CA ILE A 30 -8.69 4.66 -3.10
C ILE A 30 -10.13 4.63 -3.60
N MET A 31 -10.31 4.47 -4.90
CA MET A 31 -11.61 4.51 -5.56
C MET A 31 -12.63 3.55 -4.93
N ASN A 32 -13.84 4.05 -4.71
CA ASN A 32 -15.01 3.27 -4.27
C ASN A 32 -16.09 3.33 -5.33
N ALA A 33 -16.76 2.20 -5.57
CA ALA A 33 -17.92 2.10 -6.48
C ALA A 33 -17.67 2.69 -7.89
N GLY A 34 -16.43 2.62 -8.38
CA GLY A 34 -16.06 3.14 -9.72
C GLY A 34 -15.97 4.67 -9.81
N LYS A 35 -16.11 5.41 -8.71
CA LYS A 35 -16.09 6.89 -8.69
C LYS A 35 -14.66 7.43 -8.80
N LYS A 36 -14.05 7.32 -9.97
CA LYS A 36 -12.64 7.67 -10.19
C LYS A 36 -12.37 9.18 -10.01
N SER A 37 -13.23 10.05 -10.51
CA SER A 37 -13.08 11.50 -10.37
C SER A 37 -13.05 11.99 -8.92
N VAL A 38 -13.78 11.30 -8.04
CA VAL A 38 -13.74 11.58 -6.59
C VAL A 38 -12.40 11.15 -5.99
N ALA A 39 -11.89 9.97 -6.38
CA ALA A 39 -10.58 9.49 -5.93
C ALA A 39 -9.44 10.41 -6.40
N GLU A 40 -9.48 10.88 -7.64
CA GLU A 40 -8.53 11.87 -8.17
C GLU A 40 -8.53 13.15 -7.36
N ARG A 41 -9.71 13.71 -7.08
CA ARG A 41 -9.86 14.90 -6.24
C ARG A 41 -9.29 14.72 -4.84
N ILE A 42 -9.50 13.56 -4.23
CA ILE A 42 -8.95 13.22 -2.91
C ILE A 42 -7.43 13.18 -2.94
N VAL A 43 -6.82 12.50 -3.91
CA VAL A 43 -5.37 12.37 -4.02
C VAL A 43 -4.72 13.71 -4.33
N TYR A 44 -5.24 14.46 -5.29
CA TYR A 44 -4.73 15.79 -5.62
C TYR A 44 -4.85 16.76 -4.45
N GLY A 45 -5.98 16.76 -3.76
CA GLY A 45 -6.18 17.58 -2.56
C GLY A 45 -5.24 17.18 -1.41
N ALA A 46 -4.92 15.89 -1.27
CA ALA A 46 -3.92 15.43 -0.31
C ALA A 46 -2.51 15.93 -0.67
N PHE A 47 -2.13 15.84 -1.94
CA PHE A 47 -0.83 16.32 -2.42
C PHE A 47 -0.65 17.82 -2.26
N GLU A 48 -1.69 18.62 -2.53
CA GLU A 48 -1.67 20.06 -2.28
C GLU A 48 -1.49 20.39 -0.78
N GLN A 49 -2.16 19.63 0.09
CA GLN A 49 -2.00 19.80 1.55
C GLN A 49 -0.60 19.42 2.01
N ILE A 50 0.02 18.37 1.45
CA ILE A 50 1.39 17.98 1.73
C ILE A 50 2.35 19.12 1.35
N GLY A 51 2.22 19.65 0.14
CA GLY A 51 3.04 20.79 -0.30
C GLY A 51 2.91 22.01 0.62
N LYS A 52 1.68 22.35 1.04
CA LYS A 52 1.43 23.48 1.95
C LYS A 52 1.99 23.26 3.36
N LYS A 53 1.94 22.03 3.88
CA LYS A 53 2.36 21.73 5.26
C LYS A 53 3.86 21.50 5.40
N SER A 54 4.45 20.77 4.46
CA SER A 54 5.86 20.35 4.56
C SER A 54 6.82 21.19 3.70
N GLY A 55 6.31 21.91 2.71
CA GLY A 55 7.13 22.61 1.72
C GLY A 55 7.94 21.69 0.81
N LYS A 56 7.76 20.37 0.92
CA LYS A 56 8.44 19.34 0.11
C LYS A 56 7.63 19.01 -1.14
N ASP A 57 8.28 18.44 -2.15
CA ASP A 57 7.57 17.90 -3.32
C ASP A 57 6.64 16.76 -2.90
N PRO A 58 5.34 16.85 -3.17
CA PRO A 58 4.37 15.80 -2.85
C PRO A 58 4.71 14.43 -3.42
N LEU A 59 5.34 14.37 -4.61
CA LEU A 59 5.76 13.10 -5.22
C LEU A 59 6.90 12.44 -4.46
N GLU A 60 7.86 13.22 -3.98
CA GLU A 60 8.96 12.70 -3.15
C GLU A 60 8.42 12.13 -1.83
N VAL A 61 7.53 12.86 -1.18
CA VAL A 61 6.87 12.40 0.06
C VAL A 61 6.07 11.12 -0.19
N PHE A 62 5.32 11.05 -1.29
CA PHE A 62 4.56 9.86 -1.66
C PHE A 62 5.46 8.65 -1.93
N SER A 63 6.52 8.83 -2.71
CA SER A 63 7.48 7.76 -3.03
C SER A 63 8.22 7.28 -1.78
N SER A 64 8.65 8.20 -0.92
CA SER A 64 9.28 7.88 0.37
C SER A 64 8.33 7.10 1.28
N ALA A 65 7.09 7.56 1.44
CA ALA A 65 6.07 6.88 2.22
C ALA A 65 5.81 5.46 1.73
N LEU A 66 5.64 5.26 0.40
CA LEU A 66 5.45 3.92 -0.17
C LEU A 66 6.66 3.02 0.07
N ASN A 67 7.89 3.52 -0.14
CA ASN A 67 9.12 2.77 0.09
C ASN A 67 9.23 2.30 1.55
N ASN A 68 8.87 3.18 2.49
CA ASN A 68 8.88 2.86 3.91
C ASN A 68 7.84 1.78 4.28
N ILE A 69 6.67 1.79 3.65
CA ILE A 69 5.57 0.84 3.95
C ILE A 69 5.75 -0.51 3.23
N ARG A 70 6.45 -0.57 2.10
CA ARG A 70 6.59 -1.81 1.29
C ARG A 70 7.15 -2.97 2.13
N PRO A 71 6.39 -4.08 2.31
CA PRO A 71 6.90 -5.23 3.05
C PRO A 71 7.81 -6.09 2.19
N VAL A 72 8.86 -6.64 2.78
CA VAL A 72 9.75 -7.62 2.13
C VAL A 72 9.20 -9.03 2.27
N VAL A 73 8.58 -9.33 3.43
CA VAL A 73 8.04 -10.64 3.77
C VAL A 73 6.59 -10.52 4.22
N GLU A 74 5.81 -11.55 3.97
CA GLU A 74 4.45 -11.72 4.50
C GLU A 74 4.29 -13.13 5.07
N VAL A 75 3.24 -13.34 5.85
CA VAL A 75 2.92 -14.65 6.41
C VAL A 75 1.72 -15.23 5.66
N LYS A 76 1.84 -16.48 5.21
CA LYS A 76 0.77 -17.23 4.57
C LYS A 76 0.42 -18.45 5.39
N SER A 77 -0.87 -18.67 5.62
CA SER A 77 -1.34 -19.88 6.26
C SER A 77 -1.23 -21.07 5.30
N ARG A 78 -0.62 -22.16 5.75
CA ARG A 78 -0.54 -23.43 5.03
C ARG A 78 -0.97 -24.58 5.95
N ARG A 79 -1.71 -25.52 5.37
CA ARG A 79 -2.12 -26.73 6.06
C ARG A 79 -1.12 -27.85 5.75
N VAL A 80 -0.47 -28.37 6.77
CA VAL A 80 0.48 -29.48 6.67
C VAL A 80 0.13 -30.51 7.74
N GLY A 81 -0.11 -31.76 7.33
CA GLY A 81 -0.43 -32.84 8.28
C GLY A 81 -1.66 -32.59 9.16
N GLY A 82 -2.65 -31.83 8.67
CA GLY A 82 -3.87 -31.50 9.43
C GLY A 82 -3.76 -30.24 10.30
N ALA A 83 -2.57 -29.69 10.54
CA ALA A 83 -2.35 -28.45 11.29
C ALA A 83 -2.14 -27.27 10.34
N ASN A 84 -2.58 -26.07 10.75
CA ASN A 84 -2.37 -24.83 10.02
C ASN A 84 -1.11 -24.13 10.56
N TYR A 85 -0.15 -23.91 9.66
CA TYR A 85 1.09 -23.20 9.97
C TYR A 85 1.11 -21.84 9.27
N GLN A 86 1.62 -20.83 9.98
CA GLN A 86 1.89 -19.52 9.44
C GLN A 86 3.31 -19.52 8.84
N VAL A 87 3.40 -19.54 7.52
CA VAL A 87 4.68 -19.68 6.81
C VAL A 87 5.13 -18.32 6.28
N PRO A 88 6.33 -17.83 6.64
CA PRO A 88 6.88 -16.61 6.07
C PRO A 88 7.28 -16.83 4.62
N VAL A 89 6.86 -15.90 3.75
CA VAL A 89 7.12 -15.94 2.30
C VAL A 89 7.58 -14.58 1.84
N GLU A 90 8.58 -14.56 0.97
CA GLU A 90 9.02 -13.31 0.34
C GLU A 90 7.92 -12.74 -0.57
N VAL A 91 7.74 -11.42 -0.53
CA VAL A 91 6.71 -10.72 -1.31
C VAL A 91 7.30 -10.27 -2.64
N ARG A 92 6.64 -10.60 -3.77
CA ARG A 92 7.01 -10.12 -5.10
C ARG A 92 6.91 -8.58 -5.19
N PRO A 93 7.79 -7.89 -5.97
CA PRO A 93 7.82 -6.42 -6.05
C PRO A 93 6.46 -5.77 -6.35
N SER A 94 5.73 -6.31 -7.32
CA SER A 94 4.38 -5.79 -7.67
C SER A 94 3.38 -5.91 -6.51
N ARG A 95 3.47 -6.97 -5.71
CA ARG A 95 2.63 -7.17 -4.54
C ARG A 95 3.05 -6.28 -3.37
N ARG A 96 4.35 -6.01 -3.20
CA ARG A 96 4.86 -5.06 -2.18
C ARG A 96 4.19 -3.70 -2.33
N THR A 97 4.16 -3.17 -3.55
CA THR A 97 3.52 -1.89 -3.85
C THR A 97 2.00 -1.94 -3.60
N ALA A 98 1.33 -3.01 -4.03
CA ALA A 98 -0.12 -3.16 -3.82
C ALA A 98 -0.48 -3.26 -2.33
N LEU A 99 0.32 -3.96 -1.52
CA LEU A 99 0.13 -4.04 -0.08
C LEU A 99 0.36 -2.69 0.60
N ALA A 100 1.44 -1.98 0.23
CA ALA A 100 1.74 -0.65 0.77
C ALA A 100 0.59 0.33 0.51
N MET A 101 0.08 0.39 -0.72
CA MET A 101 -1.04 1.26 -1.08
C MET A 101 -2.32 0.91 -0.31
N ARG A 102 -2.61 -0.39 -0.14
CA ARG A 102 -3.77 -0.86 0.62
C ARG A 102 -3.67 -0.49 2.10
N TRP A 103 -2.53 -0.73 2.72
CA TRP A 103 -2.32 -0.40 4.13
C TRP A 103 -2.37 1.10 4.38
N LEU A 104 -1.80 1.89 3.47
CA LEU A 104 -1.87 3.35 3.53
C LEU A 104 -3.32 3.86 3.44
N ARG A 105 -4.11 3.33 2.49
CA ARG A 105 -5.55 3.63 2.37
C ARG A 105 -6.32 3.28 3.65
N ASP A 106 -6.11 2.08 4.17
CA ASP A 106 -6.85 1.58 5.32
C ASP A 106 -6.44 2.32 6.61
N ALA A 107 -5.17 2.68 6.74
CA ALA A 107 -4.68 3.53 7.81
C ALA A 107 -5.28 4.94 7.75
N ALA A 108 -5.26 5.57 6.56
CA ALA A 108 -5.86 6.88 6.36
C ALA A 108 -7.36 6.91 6.70
N ARG A 109 -8.12 5.87 6.33
CA ARG A 109 -9.56 5.77 6.65
C ARG A 109 -9.85 5.77 8.15
N LYS A 110 -8.93 5.27 8.97
CA LYS A 110 -9.08 5.20 10.44
C LYS A 110 -8.70 6.47 11.17
N ARG A 111 -8.12 7.46 10.46
CA ARG A 111 -7.73 8.74 11.06
C ARG A 111 -8.95 9.62 11.39
N GLY A 112 -8.76 10.56 12.31
CA GLY A 112 -9.83 11.42 12.83
C GLY A 112 -10.07 12.74 12.07
N GLU A 113 -9.27 13.06 11.04
CA GLU A 113 -9.43 14.31 10.29
C GLU A 113 -10.75 14.32 9.51
N LYS A 114 -11.29 15.52 9.26
CA LYS A 114 -12.64 15.69 8.68
C LYS A 114 -12.79 15.13 7.26
N SER A 115 -11.80 15.33 6.39
CA SER A 115 -11.85 14.90 4.99
C SER A 115 -10.86 13.78 4.70
N MET A 116 -11.21 12.92 3.73
CA MET A 116 -10.30 11.84 3.31
C MET A 116 -8.98 12.38 2.73
N GLY A 117 -9.00 13.54 2.05
CA GLY A 117 -7.78 14.20 1.57
C GLY A 117 -6.86 14.61 2.72
N ALA A 118 -7.41 15.17 3.81
CA ALA A 118 -6.64 15.53 4.99
C ALA A 118 -6.08 14.31 5.73
N ARG A 119 -6.88 13.24 5.86
CA ARG A 119 -6.45 11.97 6.45
C ARG A 119 -5.31 11.35 5.66
N LEU A 120 -5.42 11.37 4.34
CA LEU A 120 -4.41 10.82 3.44
C LEU A 120 -3.11 11.62 3.50
N ALA A 121 -3.21 12.97 3.48
CA ALA A 121 -2.04 13.84 3.62
C ALA A 121 -1.32 13.61 4.95
N GLY A 122 -2.07 13.48 6.05
CA GLY A 122 -1.51 13.19 7.36
C GLY A 122 -0.77 11.85 7.40
N GLU A 123 -1.39 10.78 6.89
CA GLU A 123 -0.77 9.44 6.89
C GLU A 123 0.46 9.37 5.97
N LEU A 124 0.44 10.06 4.81
CA LEU A 124 1.58 10.13 3.90
C LEU A 124 2.78 10.86 4.54
N LEU A 125 2.55 11.96 5.23
CA LEU A 125 3.60 12.69 5.95
C LEU A 125 4.18 11.82 7.07
N ASP A 126 3.34 11.23 7.91
CA ASP A 126 3.79 10.34 9.00
C ASP A 126 4.59 9.16 8.45
N ALA A 127 4.11 8.51 7.37
CA ALA A 127 4.79 7.37 6.76
C ALA A 127 6.12 7.76 6.10
N SER A 128 6.23 8.94 5.51
CA SER A 128 7.50 9.44 4.95
C SER A 128 8.57 9.63 6.01
N GLU A 129 8.16 9.93 7.25
CA GLU A 129 9.02 10.06 8.43
C GLU A 129 9.18 8.75 9.22
N GLY A 130 8.69 7.63 8.69
CA GLY A 130 8.78 6.33 9.36
C GLY A 130 7.80 6.13 10.51
N ARG A 131 6.74 6.92 10.57
CA ARG A 131 5.69 6.86 11.61
C ARG A 131 4.34 6.48 11.01
N GLY A 132 3.31 6.39 11.83
CA GLY A 132 1.93 6.18 11.40
C GLY A 132 1.45 4.73 11.46
N SER A 133 0.15 4.56 11.24
CA SER A 133 -0.52 3.26 11.36
C SER A 133 -0.15 2.29 10.23
N ALA A 134 0.13 2.78 9.04
CA ALA A 134 0.58 1.97 7.91
C ALA A 134 1.97 1.38 8.18
N MET A 135 2.89 2.17 8.77
CA MET A 135 4.21 1.70 9.21
C MET A 135 4.11 0.63 10.29
N LYS A 136 3.29 0.85 11.31
CA LYS A 136 3.03 -0.14 12.37
C LYS A 136 2.53 -1.46 11.78
N LYS A 137 1.66 -1.39 10.74
CA LYS A 137 1.17 -2.61 10.06
C LYS A 137 2.29 -3.38 9.35
N ARG A 138 3.23 -2.69 8.67
CA ARG A 138 4.41 -3.32 8.10
C ARG A 138 5.26 -4.03 9.18
N GLU A 139 5.55 -3.31 10.27
CA GLU A 139 6.35 -3.85 11.39
C GLU A 139 5.68 -5.06 12.04
N GLU A 140 4.36 -5.03 12.23
CA GLU A 140 3.59 -6.16 12.73
C GLU A 140 3.74 -7.39 11.83
N VAL A 141 3.59 -7.22 10.51
CA VAL A 141 3.74 -8.31 9.55
C VAL A 141 5.17 -8.87 9.54
N HIS A 142 6.18 -8.00 9.58
CA HIS A 142 7.59 -8.43 9.65
C HIS A 142 7.89 -9.16 10.97
N ARG A 143 7.34 -8.70 12.10
CA ARG A 143 7.48 -9.37 13.41
C ARG A 143 6.82 -10.74 13.40
N MET A 144 5.62 -10.87 12.82
CA MET A 144 4.97 -12.17 12.65
C MET A 144 5.79 -13.11 11.77
N ALA A 145 6.38 -12.61 10.69
CA ALA A 145 7.23 -13.40 9.81
C ALA A 145 8.50 -13.88 10.52
N GLU A 146 9.12 -13.04 11.33
CA GLU A 146 10.29 -13.41 12.12
C GLU A 146 9.95 -14.44 13.21
N ALA A 147 8.84 -14.26 13.92
CA ALA A 147 8.36 -15.22 14.91
C ALA A 147 8.07 -16.62 14.33
N ASN A 148 7.65 -16.67 13.08
CA ASN A 148 7.35 -17.91 12.36
C ASN A 148 8.50 -18.41 11.46
N LYS A 149 9.69 -17.88 11.61
CA LYS A 149 10.86 -18.22 10.78
C LYS A 149 11.21 -19.71 10.79
N ALA A 150 10.97 -20.39 11.89
CA ALA A 150 11.17 -21.84 12.02
C ALA A 150 10.35 -22.66 11.00
N PHE A 151 9.20 -22.14 10.52
CA PHE A 151 8.33 -22.79 9.55
C PHE A 151 8.66 -22.43 8.09
N ALA A 152 9.74 -21.71 7.82
CA ALA A 152 10.13 -21.29 6.47
C ALA A 152 10.37 -22.47 5.51
N HIS A 153 10.74 -23.64 6.02
CA HIS A 153 10.96 -24.86 5.24
C HIS A 153 9.65 -25.45 4.64
N PHE A 154 8.48 -25.05 5.13
CA PHE A 154 7.19 -25.41 4.52
C PHE A 154 6.83 -24.54 3.30
N ARG A 155 7.76 -23.73 2.84
CA ARG A 155 7.64 -22.92 1.63
C ARG A 155 7.79 -23.79 0.38
N PHE A 156 6.83 -23.71 -0.53
CA PHE A 156 6.90 -24.33 -1.87
C PHE A 156 6.83 -23.24 -2.94
#